data_7491d61700870355f1a50001252baacf
#
_entry.id   7491d61700870355f1a50001252baacf
#
_cell.length_a   1.000
_cell.length_b   1.000
_cell.length_c   1.000
_cell.angle_alpha   90.00
_cell.angle_beta   90.00
_cell.angle_gamma   90.00
#
_symmetry.space_group_name_H-M   'P 1'
#
loop_
_entity.id
_entity.type
_entity.pdbx_description
1 polymer ?
#
loop_
_entity_poly.entity_id
_entity_poly.type
_entity_poly.pdbx_seq_one_letter_code
_entity_poly.pdbx_strand_id
1 'polypeptide(L)'
;MKRLQAFKFQLRPGGQQECEMRRFAGACRFVFNRALARQNENHEAGNKYIPYGKMASWLVEWKNATETQWLKDSPSQPLQQSLKDLERAYKNFFRKRAAFPRFKKRGQNDVFRYPQGVKLDQENSRIFLPKLGWMRYRNSRQVTGVVKNVTVSQSCGTWYISIQTESEVSTPAHPSASMVGLDAGVAKLATLSDGTVFEPVNSFQKNQKTLARLQRQLSRKVKFSNNWQKQKRKIQRLHSCIANIRRDYLHKVTTAVSKNHAMIVIEDLKVSNMSKSAAGTVSQPGRNVRAKSGLNRSILDQGWYEMHRQLEYKQLWRGGQVLAVPPAYTSQRCAYCGHTAKENRLSQSKFRCQVCGYT
;
A
#
# COMPACT_ATOMS: atom_id res chain seq x y z
N MET A 1 -24.09 -9.06 5.48
CA MET A 1 -22.82 -8.69 6.16
C MET A 1 -22.46 -7.25 5.88
N LYS A 2 -21.73 -6.58 6.81
CA LYS A 2 -21.22 -5.21 6.55
C LYS A 2 -20.00 -5.27 5.65
N ARG A 3 -20.07 -4.59 4.50
CA ARG A 3 -18.98 -4.48 3.53
C ARG A 3 -18.38 -3.08 3.57
N LEU A 4 -17.09 -2.99 3.83
CA LEU A 4 -16.30 -1.75 3.73
C LEU A 4 -15.61 -1.70 2.38
N GLN A 5 -15.80 -0.61 1.66
CA GLN A 5 -15.17 -0.40 0.36
C GLN A 5 -14.58 1.01 0.28
N ALA A 6 -13.50 1.17 -0.46
CA ALA A 6 -12.89 2.47 -0.72
C ALA A 6 -12.84 2.76 -2.22
N PHE A 7 -13.31 3.93 -2.60
CA PHE A 7 -13.30 4.43 -3.97
C PHE A 7 -12.27 5.55 -4.07
N LYS A 8 -11.26 5.38 -4.92
CA LYS A 8 -10.21 6.38 -5.11
C LYS A 8 -10.36 7.07 -6.45
N PHE A 9 -10.42 8.41 -6.42
CA PHE A 9 -10.55 9.26 -7.59
C PHE A 9 -9.50 10.35 -7.61
N GLN A 10 -9.20 10.88 -8.80
CA GLN A 10 -8.37 12.05 -8.97
C GLN A 10 -9.21 13.31 -8.71
N LEU A 11 -8.72 14.20 -7.85
CA LEU A 11 -9.28 15.54 -7.64
C LEU A 11 -8.78 16.52 -8.70
N ARG A 12 -9.60 17.51 -9.00
CA ARG A 12 -9.29 18.64 -9.90
C ARG A 12 -9.50 19.95 -9.13
N PRO A 13 -8.60 20.29 -8.20
CA PRO A 13 -8.71 21.54 -7.44
C PRO A 13 -8.43 22.76 -8.31
N GLY A 14 -9.09 23.88 -8.00
CA GLY A 14 -8.64 25.19 -8.45
C GLY A 14 -7.33 25.61 -7.76
N GLY A 15 -6.67 26.64 -8.27
CA GLY A 15 -5.36 27.06 -7.74
C GLY A 15 -5.38 27.41 -6.26
N GLN A 16 -6.40 28.15 -5.80
CA GLN A 16 -6.58 28.49 -4.38
C GLN A 16 -6.86 27.24 -3.53
N GLN A 17 -7.73 26.34 -4.00
CA GLN A 17 -8.03 25.09 -3.30
C GLN A 17 -6.76 24.21 -3.16
N GLU A 18 -5.92 24.16 -4.19
CA GLU A 18 -4.66 23.43 -4.12
C GLU A 18 -3.73 24.01 -3.07
N CYS A 19 -3.64 25.35 -2.99
CA CYS A 19 -2.86 26.04 -1.96
C CYS A 19 -3.36 25.69 -0.55
N GLU A 20 -4.66 25.76 -0.31
CA GLU A 20 -5.29 25.41 0.96
C GLU A 20 -5.08 23.93 1.33
N MET A 21 -5.21 23.03 0.37
CA MET A 21 -4.96 21.60 0.59
C MET A 21 -3.51 21.33 1.02
N ARG A 22 -2.54 22.06 0.46
CA ARG A 22 -1.13 22.00 0.90
C ARG A 22 -0.95 22.54 2.30
N ARG A 23 -1.63 23.63 2.65
CA ARG A 23 -1.65 24.19 4.03
C ARG A 23 -2.23 23.19 5.01
N PHE A 24 -3.36 22.56 4.72
CA PHE A 24 -4.01 21.57 5.57
C PHE A 24 -3.13 20.32 5.77
N ALA A 25 -2.52 19.81 4.72
CA ALA A 25 -1.56 18.70 4.83
C ALA A 25 -0.33 19.10 5.66
N GLY A 26 0.12 20.36 5.53
CA GLY A 26 1.19 20.96 6.34
C GLY A 26 0.82 21.03 7.81
N ALA A 27 -0.38 21.51 8.13
CA ALA A 27 -0.90 21.61 9.49
C ALA A 27 -1.06 20.22 10.14
N CYS A 28 -1.60 19.25 9.41
CA CYS A 28 -1.70 17.86 9.87
C CYS A 28 -0.33 17.25 10.17
N ARG A 29 0.66 17.51 9.32
CA ARG A 29 2.05 17.07 9.56
C ARG A 29 2.66 17.75 10.78
N PHE A 30 2.46 19.04 10.95
CA PHE A 30 2.94 19.79 12.11
C PHE A 30 2.37 19.23 13.40
N VAL A 31 1.04 19.05 13.49
CA VAL A 31 0.36 18.48 14.67
C VAL A 31 0.89 17.09 15.00
N PHE A 32 1.02 16.22 13.99
CA PHE A 32 1.58 14.88 14.16
C PHE A 32 3.00 14.93 14.72
N ASN A 33 3.87 15.75 14.12
CA ASN A 33 5.28 15.84 14.51
C ASN A 33 5.45 16.48 15.90
N ARG A 34 4.71 17.55 16.23
CA ARG A 34 4.77 18.19 17.55
C ARG A 34 4.28 17.24 18.65
N ALA A 35 3.21 16.48 18.38
CA ALA A 35 2.73 15.46 19.31
C ALA A 35 3.75 14.33 19.50
N LEU A 36 4.39 13.88 18.41
CA LEU A 36 5.45 12.87 18.49
C LEU A 36 6.67 13.38 19.28
N ALA A 37 7.10 14.63 19.07
CA ALA A 37 8.18 15.24 19.84
C ALA A 37 7.86 15.24 21.35
N ARG A 38 6.65 15.73 21.72
CA ARG A 38 6.21 15.77 23.11
C ARG A 38 6.05 14.38 23.75
N GLN A 39 5.71 13.34 22.95
CA GLN A 39 5.73 11.94 23.41
C GLN A 39 7.16 11.42 23.65
N ASN A 40 8.13 11.82 22.81
CA ASN A 40 9.53 11.46 22.99
C ASN A 40 10.10 12.10 24.25
N GLU A 41 9.90 13.41 24.45
CA GLU A 41 10.28 14.14 25.65
C GLU A 41 9.68 13.50 26.92
N ASN A 42 8.39 13.13 26.87
CA ASN A 42 7.71 12.44 27.96
C ASN A 42 8.33 11.06 28.26
N HIS A 43 8.73 10.32 27.23
CA HIS A 43 9.40 9.03 27.39
C HIS A 43 10.83 9.19 27.95
N GLU A 44 11.59 10.18 27.48
CA GLU A 44 12.93 10.50 27.98
C GLU A 44 12.90 10.91 29.47
N ALA A 45 11.80 11.56 29.91
CA ALA A 45 11.53 11.85 31.32
C ALA A 45 11.07 10.63 32.15
N GLY A 46 11.06 9.41 31.57
CA GLY A 46 10.66 8.17 32.24
C GLY A 46 9.15 7.98 32.44
N ASN A 47 8.32 8.81 31.81
CA ASN A 47 6.87 8.77 31.99
C ASN A 47 6.19 7.78 31.04
N LYS A 48 4.98 7.35 31.41
CA LYS A 48 4.13 6.47 30.60
C LYS A 48 3.61 7.17 29.35
N TYR A 49 3.32 6.39 28.30
CA TYR A 49 2.70 6.87 27.07
C TYR A 49 1.42 7.68 27.31
N ILE A 50 1.29 8.80 26.63
CA ILE A 50 0.16 9.72 26.74
C ILE A 50 -0.91 9.37 25.68
N PRO A 51 -2.15 8.98 26.08
CA PRO A 51 -3.19 8.57 25.17
C PRO A 51 -3.81 9.76 24.43
N TYR A 52 -4.60 9.45 23.36
CA TYR A 52 -5.24 10.43 22.48
C TYR A 52 -6.03 11.52 23.24
N GLY A 53 -6.78 11.18 24.30
CA GLY A 53 -7.56 12.15 25.05
C GLY A 53 -6.73 13.34 25.55
N LYS A 54 -5.55 13.05 26.15
CA LYS A 54 -4.60 14.09 26.57
C LYS A 54 -3.89 14.76 25.39
N MET A 55 -3.60 14.05 24.30
CA MET A 55 -3.07 14.68 23.08
C MET A 55 -4.06 15.66 22.44
N ALA A 56 -5.37 15.40 22.58
CA ALA A 56 -6.41 16.30 22.07
C ALA A 56 -6.43 17.66 22.82
N SER A 57 -6.16 17.68 24.14
CA SER A 57 -6.01 18.93 24.88
C SER A 57 -4.80 19.75 24.43
N TRP A 58 -3.69 19.13 24.06
CA TRP A 58 -2.56 19.84 23.45
C TRP A 58 -2.93 20.56 22.16
N LEU A 59 -3.82 19.99 21.35
CA LEU A 59 -4.26 20.66 20.14
C LEU A 59 -5.06 21.93 20.44
N VAL A 60 -5.83 21.97 21.52
CA VAL A 60 -6.53 23.17 21.99
C VAL A 60 -5.53 24.20 22.47
N GLU A 61 -4.56 23.80 23.30
CA GLU A 61 -3.44 24.62 23.77
C GLU A 61 -2.70 25.26 22.57
N TRP A 62 -2.28 24.46 21.59
CA TRP A 62 -1.57 24.98 20.42
C TRP A 62 -2.39 25.93 19.56
N LYS A 63 -3.69 25.70 19.43
CA LYS A 63 -4.55 26.64 18.70
C LYS A 63 -4.68 28.01 19.38
N ASN A 64 -4.53 28.05 20.69
CA ASN A 64 -4.62 29.30 21.49
C ASN A 64 -3.27 29.96 21.67
N ALA A 65 -2.17 29.25 21.51
CA ALA A 65 -0.83 29.83 21.59
C ALA A 65 -0.55 30.76 20.39
N THR A 66 0.00 31.92 20.63
CA THR A 66 0.29 32.98 19.64
C THR A 66 1.08 32.45 18.46
N GLU A 67 2.13 31.64 18.71
CA GLU A 67 3.01 31.07 17.66
C GLU A 67 2.34 30.09 16.73
N THR A 68 1.28 29.44 17.19
CA THR A 68 0.62 28.34 16.43
C THR A 68 -0.88 28.60 16.18
N GLN A 69 -1.33 29.85 16.40
CA GLN A 69 -2.71 30.29 16.19
C GLN A 69 -3.20 30.03 14.74
N TRP A 70 -2.29 30.03 13.78
CA TRP A 70 -2.55 29.71 12.37
C TRP A 70 -3.18 28.31 12.17
N LEU A 71 -3.10 27.42 13.15
CA LEU A 71 -3.80 26.12 13.13
C LEU A 71 -5.31 26.28 13.10
N LYS A 72 -5.88 27.43 13.53
CA LYS A 72 -7.30 27.73 13.45
C LYS A 72 -7.81 27.85 12.00
N ASP A 73 -6.92 28.20 11.06
CA ASP A 73 -7.24 28.27 9.63
C ASP A 73 -7.52 26.90 9.03
N SER A 74 -6.95 25.84 9.62
CA SER A 74 -7.14 24.48 9.16
C SER A 74 -8.40 23.85 9.77
N PRO A 75 -9.05 22.89 9.05
CA PRO A 75 -10.21 22.18 9.61
C PRO A 75 -9.82 21.39 10.86
N SER A 76 -10.59 21.49 11.93
CA SER A 76 -10.28 20.84 13.21
C SER A 76 -10.25 19.31 13.11
N GLN A 77 -11.17 18.72 12.35
CA GLN A 77 -11.28 17.26 12.21
C GLN A 77 -10.01 16.61 11.61
N PRO A 78 -9.44 17.08 10.49
CA PRO A 78 -8.15 16.59 9.99
C PRO A 78 -7.01 16.68 11.01
N LEU A 79 -6.94 17.75 11.82
CA LEU A 79 -5.92 17.88 12.85
C LEU A 79 -6.09 16.81 13.95
N GLN A 80 -7.33 16.59 14.41
CA GLN A 80 -7.64 15.52 15.36
C GLN A 80 -7.34 14.12 14.78
N GLN A 81 -7.63 13.91 13.49
CA GLN A 81 -7.30 12.64 12.82
C GLN A 81 -5.78 12.39 12.76
N SER A 82 -4.97 13.45 12.68
CA SER A 82 -3.51 13.31 12.74
C SER A 82 -3.03 12.78 14.10
N LEU A 83 -3.65 13.21 15.20
CA LEU A 83 -3.37 12.67 16.54
C LEU A 83 -3.84 11.21 16.69
N LYS A 84 -5.03 10.86 16.14
CA LYS A 84 -5.51 9.48 16.11
C LYS A 84 -4.61 8.57 15.25
N ASP A 85 -4.02 9.10 14.19
CA ASP A 85 -3.07 8.36 13.36
C ASP A 85 -1.75 8.12 14.13
N LEU A 86 -1.30 9.07 14.96
CA LEU A 86 -0.14 8.89 15.85
C LEU A 86 -0.44 7.84 16.93
N GLU A 87 -1.59 7.91 17.58
CA GLU A 87 -2.02 6.90 18.54
C GLU A 87 -2.04 5.49 17.93
N ARG A 88 -2.59 5.35 16.71
CA ARG A 88 -2.59 4.09 15.97
C ARG A 88 -1.18 3.59 15.68
N ALA A 89 -0.26 4.49 15.32
CA ALA A 89 1.13 4.15 15.06
C ALA A 89 1.80 3.60 16.33
N TYR A 90 1.58 4.22 17.49
CA TYR A 90 2.06 3.70 18.77
C TYR A 90 1.42 2.37 19.16
N LYS A 91 0.09 2.21 18.98
CA LYS A 91 -0.58 0.93 19.22
C LYS A 91 -0.01 -0.21 18.36
N ASN A 92 0.31 0.08 17.10
CA ASN A 92 0.95 -0.89 16.22
C ASN A 92 2.39 -1.21 16.63
N PHE A 93 3.14 -0.23 17.11
CA PHE A 93 4.49 -0.42 17.65
C PHE A 93 4.46 -1.31 18.90
N PHE A 94 3.63 -0.99 19.90
CA PHE A 94 3.51 -1.80 21.13
C PHE A 94 3.05 -3.24 20.85
N ARG A 95 2.21 -3.43 19.81
CA ARG A 95 1.79 -4.76 19.36
C ARG A 95 2.83 -5.47 18.47
N LYS A 96 4.04 -4.89 18.30
CA LYS A 96 5.12 -5.41 17.43
C LYS A 96 4.72 -5.60 15.96
N ARG A 97 3.70 -4.85 15.49
CA ARG A 97 3.21 -4.87 14.10
C ARG A 97 3.92 -3.87 13.20
N ALA A 98 4.55 -2.84 13.78
CA ALA A 98 5.26 -1.78 13.06
C ALA A 98 6.45 -1.29 13.87
N ALA A 99 7.40 -0.63 13.19
CA ALA A 99 8.51 0.06 13.84
C ALA A 99 8.01 1.33 14.55
N PHE A 100 8.89 1.91 15.38
CA PHE A 100 8.63 3.15 16.10
C PHE A 100 8.18 4.28 15.16
N PRO A 101 7.21 5.13 15.54
CA PRO A 101 6.72 6.25 14.73
C PRO A 101 7.86 7.22 14.36
N ARG A 102 7.84 7.68 13.10
CA ARG A 102 8.86 8.61 12.58
C ARG A 102 8.24 9.96 12.25
N PHE A 103 9.03 11.02 12.36
CA PHE A 103 8.64 12.37 11.94
C PHE A 103 8.27 12.38 10.45
N LYS A 104 7.12 12.99 10.12
CA LYS A 104 6.66 13.18 8.75
C LYS A 104 7.45 14.28 8.07
N LYS A 105 7.88 14.04 6.82
CA LYS A 105 8.63 15.03 6.02
C LYS A 105 7.72 15.71 4.99
N ARG A 106 8.00 16.98 4.69
CA ARG A 106 7.26 17.74 3.67
C ARG A 106 7.37 17.08 2.29
N GLY A 107 6.24 16.96 1.59
CA GLY A 107 6.18 16.36 0.25
C GLY A 107 6.33 14.84 0.23
N GLN A 108 6.25 14.20 1.40
CA GLN A 108 6.18 12.75 1.52
C GLN A 108 4.87 12.37 2.19
N ASN A 109 3.98 11.69 1.45
CA ASN A 109 2.68 11.26 1.95
C ASN A 109 1.85 12.41 2.55
N ASP A 110 1.78 13.55 1.84
CA ASP A 110 0.89 14.63 2.25
C ASP A 110 -0.56 14.14 2.19
N VAL A 111 -1.19 14.06 3.36
CA VAL A 111 -2.51 13.45 3.56
C VAL A 111 -3.25 14.12 4.69
N PHE A 112 -4.57 14.26 4.54
CA PHE A 112 -5.48 14.66 5.61
C PHE A 112 -6.83 13.97 5.42
N ARG A 113 -7.61 13.81 6.50
CA ARG A 113 -8.82 13.00 6.52
C ARG A 113 -9.99 13.70 7.18
N TYR A 114 -11.13 13.61 6.54
CA TYR A 114 -12.44 14.05 7.07
C TYR A 114 -13.24 12.83 7.51
N PRO A 115 -13.54 12.66 8.79
CA PRO A 115 -14.44 11.61 9.27
C PRO A 115 -15.91 11.91 8.99
N GLN A 116 -16.28 13.17 8.80
CA GLN A 116 -17.66 13.63 8.57
C GLN A 116 -17.68 15.01 7.90
N GLY A 117 -18.88 15.52 7.59
CA GLY A 117 -19.07 16.85 6.99
C GLY A 117 -18.78 16.91 5.50
N VAL A 118 -18.60 15.77 4.84
CA VAL A 118 -18.41 15.65 3.41
C VAL A 118 -19.74 15.40 2.72
N LYS A 119 -19.99 16.09 1.58
CA LYS A 119 -21.15 15.86 0.72
C LYS A 119 -20.69 15.43 -0.66
N LEU A 120 -21.31 14.40 -1.21
CA LEU A 120 -20.98 13.84 -2.52
C LEU A 120 -22.11 14.13 -3.51
N ASP A 121 -21.78 14.78 -4.61
CA ASP A 121 -22.68 15.05 -5.73
C ASP A 121 -22.10 14.30 -6.95
N GLN A 122 -22.63 13.11 -7.19
CA GLN A 122 -22.12 12.21 -8.22
C GLN A 122 -22.58 12.63 -9.62
N GLU A 123 -23.76 13.23 -9.75
CA GLU A 123 -24.30 13.71 -11.04
C GLU A 123 -23.40 14.78 -11.62
N ASN A 124 -23.00 15.75 -10.81
CA ASN A 124 -22.10 16.85 -11.24
C ASN A 124 -20.60 16.52 -11.03
N SER A 125 -20.28 15.29 -10.65
CA SER A 125 -18.89 14.82 -10.41
C SER A 125 -18.11 15.74 -9.47
N ARG A 126 -18.75 16.19 -8.38
CA ARG A 126 -18.14 17.09 -7.38
C ARG A 126 -18.33 16.60 -5.96
N ILE A 127 -17.44 17.03 -5.09
CA ILE A 127 -17.46 16.71 -3.67
C ILE A 127 -17.25 17.98 -2.86
N PHE A 128 -18.04 18.14 -1.79
CA PHE A 128 -17.87 19.21 -0.82
C PHE A 128 -16.94 18.74 0.30
N LEU A 129 -15.91 19.54 0.57
CA LEU A 129 -14.98 19.33 1.67
C LEU A 129 -15.00 20.56 2.59
N PRO A 130 -15.13 20.39 3.92
CA PRO A 130 -15.13 21.51 4.86
C PRO A 130 -13.92 22.42 4.69
N LYS A 131 -14.15 23.74 4.65
CA LYS A 131 -13.19 24.81 4.37
C LYS A 131 -12.57 24.83 2.95
N LEU A 132 -12.88 23.86 2.10
CA LEU A 132 -12.43 23.85 0.68
C LEU A 132 -13.59 24.09 -0.28
N GLY A 133 -14.85 23.90 0.18
CA GLY A 133 -16.03 24.02 -0.67
C GLY A 133 -16.16 22.87 -1.68
N TRP A 134 -16.92 23.12 -2.72
CA TRP A 134 -17.16 22.16 -3.79
C TRP A 134 -15.94 22.05 -4.71
N MET A 135 -15.55 20.80 -5.00
CA MET A 135 -14.40 20.47 -5.84
C MET A 135 -14.76 19.38 -6.84
N ARG A 136 -14.33 19.53 -8.08
CA ARG A 136 -14.51 18.50 -9.11
C ARG A 136 -13.55 17.32 -8.89
N TYR A 137 -14.03 16.12 -9.20
CA TYR A 137 -13.21 14.92 -9.24
C TYR A 137 -13.49 14.13 -10.52
N ARG A 138 -12.57 13.26 -10.91
CA ARG A 138 -12.75 12.38 -12.07
C ARG A 138 -13.62 11.18 -11.66
N ASN A 139 -14.92 11.32 -11.87
CA ASN A 139 -15.88 10.25 -11.59
C ASN A 139 -15.78 9.16 -12.65
N SER A 140 -15.11 8.06 -12.33
CA SER A 140 -14.91 6.91 -13.23
C SER A 140 -15.80 5.72 -12.88
N ARG A 141 -16.54 5.79 -11.79
CA ARG A 141 -17.47 4.75 -11.31
C ARG A 141 -18.35 5.30 -10.20
N GLN A 142 -19.53 4.76 -10.09
CA GLN A 142 -20.46 5.12 -9.04
C GLN A 142 -19.96 4.70 -7.65
N VAL A 143 -20.11 5.60 -6.68
CA VAL A 143 -19.85 5.35 -5.26
C VAL A 143 -21.16 4.84 -4.65
N THR A 144 -21.11 3.66 -4.06
CA THR A 144 -22.26 3.02 -3.40
C THR A 144 -22.02 2.90 -1.90
N GLY A 145 -23.12 2.81 -1.13
CA GLY A 145 -23.08 2.70 0.33
C GLY A 145 -22.98 4.04 1.06
N VAL A 146 -23.00 3.99 2.38
CA VAL A 146 -22.95 5.16 3.27
C VAL A 146 -21.50 5.62 3.44
N VAL A 147 -21.21 6.89 3.15
CA VAL A 147 -19.85 7.47 3.31
C VAL A 147 -19.47 7.51 4.80
N LYS A 148 -18.39 6.87 5.19
CA LYS A 148 -17.88 6.84 6.57
C LYS A 148 -16.75 7.83 6.79
N ASN A 149 -15.82 7.92 5.85
CA ASN A 149 -14.76 8.92 5.90
C ASN A 149 -14.18 9.16 4.50
N VAL A 150 -13.50 10.28 4.39
CA VAL A 150 -12.87 10.71 3.15
C VAL A 150 -11.42 11.10 3.45
N THR A 151 -10.49 10.51 2.71
CA THR A 151 -9.06 10.81 2.80
C THR A 151 -8.59 11.52 1.55
N VAL A 152 -7.99 12.70 1.72
CA VAL A 152 -7.35 13.47 0.65
C VAL A 152 -5.84 13.22 0.72
N SER A 153 -5.23 12.89 -0.42
CA SER A 153 -3.79 12.58 -0.48
C SER A 153 -3.15 13.14 -1.74
N GLN A 154 -1.87 13.53 -1.65
CA GLN A 154 -1.10 13.94 -2.81
C GLN A 154 -0.09 12.86 -3.20
N SER A 155 -0.02 12.57 -4.50
CA SER A 155 1.00 11.70 -5.07
C SER A 155 1.51 12.27 -6.38
N CYS A 156 2.82 12.46 -6.50
CA CYS A 156 3.50 12.96 -7.71
C CYS A 156 2.94 14.29 -8.25
N GLY A 157 2.50 15.16 -7.34
CA GLY A 157 1.90 16.47 -7.67
C GLY A 157 0.42 16.41 -8.05
N THR A 158 -0.21 15.24 -8.03
CA THR A 158 -1.64 15.06 -8.28
C THR A 158 -2.37 14.77 -6.98
N TRP A 159 -3.52 15.39 -6.77
CA TRP A 159 -4.38 15.15 -5.62
C TRP A 159 -5.40 14.06 -5.91
N TYR A 160 -5.62 13.23 -4.91
CA TYR A 160 -6.55 12.12 -4.94
C TYR A 160 -7.47 12.18 -3.73
N ILE A 161 -8.67 11.70 -3.91
CA ILE A 161 -9.63 11.48 -2.85
C ILE A 161 -9.96 10.00 -2.75
N SER A 162 -9.96 9.46 -1.54
CA SER A 162 -10.39 8.11 -1.24
C SER A 162 -11.62 8.18 -0.35
N ILE A 163 -12.76 7.76 -0.86
CA ILE A 163 -14.05 7.75 -0.19
C ILE A 163 -14.28 6.36 0.37
N GLN A 164 -14.31 6.22 1.67
CA GLN A 164 -14.64 4.95 2.31
C GLN A 164 -16.13 4.88 2.58
N THR A 165 -16.77 3.81 2.12
CA THR A 165 -18.19 3.55 2.32
C THR A 165 -18.40 2.25 3.08
N GLU A 166 -19.55 2.17 3.73
CA GLU A 166 -20.10 0.96 4.34
C GLU A 166 -21.44 0.64 3.67
N SER A 167 -21.64 -0.59 3.28
CA SER A 167 -22.90 -1.10 2.75
C SER A 167 -23.27 -2.40 3.44
N GLU A 168 -24.55 -2.63 3.65
CA GLU A 168 -25.05 -3.93 4.04
C GLU A 168 -25.32 -4.74 2.77
N VAL A 169 -24.74 -5.92 2.71
CA VAL A 169 -24.91 -6.85 1.60
C VAL A 169 -25.32 -8.21 2.14
N SER A 170 -26.12 -8.95 1.38
CA SER A 170 -26.39 -10.37 1.67
C SER A 170 -25.07 -11.12 1.76
N THR A 171 -25.01 -12.19 2.52
CA THR A 171 -23.84 -13.07 2.55
C THR A 171 -23.66 -13.65 1.15
N PRO A 172 -22.57 -13.34 0.43
CA PRO A 172 -22.39 -13.80 -0.92
C PRO A 172 -22.12 -15.32 -0.92
N ALA A 173 -22.69 -16.03 -1.87
CA ALA A 173 -22.31 -17.39 -2.20
C ALA A 173 -21.52 -17.36 -3.51
N HIS A 174 -20.41 -18.08 -3.59
CA HIS A 174 -19.62 -18.10 -4.81
C HIS A 174 -20.33 -18.93 -5.89
N PRO A 175 -20.45 -18.43 -7.14
CA PRO A 175 -21.18 -19.13 -8.20
C PRO A 175 -20.46 -20.41 -8.67
N SER A 176 -19.17 -20.56 -8.42
CA SER A 176 -18.38 -21.75 -8.74
C SER A 176 -18.11 -22.56 -7.47
N ALA A 177 -18.01 -23.88 -7.59
CA ALA A 177 -17.51 -24.80 -6.58
C ALA A 177 -16.03 -25.19 -6.80
N SER A 178 -15.39 -24.64 -7.85
CA SER A 178 -14.04 -24.98 -8.25
C SER A 178 -12.99 -24.52 -7.24
N MET A 179 -11.96 -25.35 -7.05
CA MET A 179 -10.79 -25.08 -6.24
C MET A 179 -9.55 -25.05 -7.12
N VAL A 180 -8.59 -24.15 -6.83
CA VAL A 180 -7.35 -24.02 -7.58
C VAL A 180 -6.15 -23.73 -6.68
N GLY A 181 -5.03 -24.38 -6.96
CA GLY A 181 -3.71 -24.02 -6.41
C GLY A 181 -3.07 -22.94 -7.27
N LEU A 182 -2.43 -21.95 -6.63
CA LEU A 182 -1.71 -20.85 -7.30
C LEU A 182 -0.27 -20.84 -6.83
N ASP A 183 0.65 -21.15 -7.72
CA ASP A 183 2.11 -20.99 -7.52
C ASP A 183 2.56 -19.65 -8.07
N ALA A 184 3.23 -18.85 -7.21
CA ALA A 184 3.70 -17.50 -7.54
C ALA A 184 5.21 -17.51 -7.88
N GLY A 185 5.56 -17.19 -9.12
CA GLY A 185 6.92 -17.25 -9.63
C GLY A 185 7.46 -15.93 -10.18
N VAL A 186 8.76 -15.90 -10.43
CA VAL A 186 9.45 -14.76 -11.09
C VAL A 186 9.41 -14.87 -12.60
N ALA A 187 9.58 -16.09 -13.13
CA ALA A 187 9.55 -16.36 -14.57
C ALA A 187 8.11 -16.26 -15.12
N LYS A 188 7.16 -16.81 -14.40
CA LYS A 188 5.72 -16.66 -14.59
C LYS A 188 5.15 -16.01 -13.36
N LEU A 189 4.28 -15.00 -13.50
CA LEU A 189 3.69 -14.31 -12.35
C LEU A 189 2.93 -15.28 -11.43
N ALA A 190 2.13 -16.12 -12.05
CA ALA A 190 1.38 -17.19 -11.38
C ALA A 190 1.10 -18.34 -12.34
N THR A 191 1.18 -19.55 -11.82
CA THR A 191 0.75 -20.77 -12.52
C THR A 191 -0.35 -21.41 -11.67
N LEU A 192 -1.46 -21.71 -12.28
CA LEU A 192 -2.58 -22.38 -11.62
C LEU A 192 -2.49 -23.89 -11.80
N SER A 193 -3.07 -24.64 -10.87
CA SER A 193 -3.11 -26.11 -10.93
C SER A 193 -3.95 -26.67 -12.09
N ASP A 194 -4.80 -25.83 -12.71
CA ASP A 194 -5.54 -26.16 -13.94
C ASP A 194 -4.73 -25.95 -15.22
N GLY A 195 -3.45 -25.60 -15.12
CA GLY A 195 -2.56 -25.32 -16.23
C GLY A 195 -2.58 -23.87 -16.73
N THR A 196 -3.46 -23.02 -16.22
CA THR A 196 -3.50 -21.59 -16.60
C THR A 196 -2.24 -20.88 -16.14
N VAL A 197 -1.61 -20.11 -17.03
CA VAL A 197 -0.39 -19.35 -16.76
C VAL A 197 -0.63 -17.85 -16.94
N PHE A 198 -0.15 -17.06 -16.00
CA PHE A 198 -0.11 -15.61 -16.10
C PHE A 198 1.33 -15.12 -16.23
N GLU A 199 1.64 -14.50 -17.35
CA GLU A 199 2.96 -13.95 -17.62
C GLU A 199 3.26 -12.70 -16.76
N PRO A 200 4.53 -12.45 -16.39
CA PRO A 200 4.89 -11.27 -15.61
C PRO A 200 4.87 -10.00 -16.47
N VAL A 201 4.30 -8.92 -15.96
CA VAL A 201 4.27 -7.65 -16.69
C VAL A 201 5.64 -6.94 -16.70
N ASN A 202 6.52 -7.25 -15.75
CA ASN A 202 7.89 -6.74 -15.62
C ASN A 202 7.98 -5.21 -15.77
N SER A 203 7.07 -4.50 -15.10
CA SER A 203 6.87 -3.06 -15.29
C SER A 203 8.10 -2.23 -14.90
N PHE A 204 8.81 -2.63 -13.85
CA PHE A 204 10.06 -1.98 -13.43
C PHE A 204 11.19 -2.30 -14.41
N GLN A 205 11.38 -3.56 -14.77
CA GLN A 205 12.44 -4.01 -15.68
C GLN A 205 12.36 -3.27 -17.03
N LYS A 206 11.17 -3.17 -17.64
CA LYS A 206 10.94 -2.45 -18.89
C LYS A 206 11.30 -0.97 -18.81
N ASN A 207 11.16 -0.36 -17.65
CA ASN A 207 11.43 1.07 -17.43
C ASN A 207 12.80 1.36 -16.81
N GLN A 208 13.61 0.34 -16.51
CA GLN A 208 14.87 0.47 -15.77
C GLN A 208 15.89 1.39 -16.48
N LYS A 209 16.05 1.25 -17.80
CA LYS A 209 16.95 2.11 -18.59
C LYS A 209 16.55 3.58 -18.53
N THR A 210 15.24 3.86 -18.67
CA THR A 210 14.67 5.22 -18.58
C THR A 210 14.88 5.80 -17.18
N LEU A 211 14.62 5.01 -16.13
CA LEU A 211 14.83 5.44 -14.76
C LEU A 211 16.28 5.78 -14.49
N ALA A 212 17.23 4.93 -14.91
CA ALA A 212 18.66 5.17 -14.74
C ALA A 212 19.11 6.46 -15.47
N ARG A 213 18.59 6.73 -16.68
CA ARG A 213 18.85 7.97 -17.42
C ARG A 213 18.36 9.21 -16.65
N LEU A 214 17.13 9.16 -16.15
CA LEU A 214 16.54 10.25 -15.37
C LEU A 214 17.29 10.50 -14.05
N GLN A 215 17.77 9.45 -13.39
CA GLN A 215 18.55 9.55 -12.16
C GLN A 215 19.93 10.17 -12.42
N ARG A 216 20.63 9.77 -13.49
CA ARG A 216 21.90 10.42 -13.92
C ARG A 216 21.69 11.89 -14.27
N GLN A 217 20.58 12.25 -14.89
CA GLN A 217 20.25 13.65 -15.14
C GLN A 217 19.98 14.43 -13.84
N LEU A 218 19.38 13.77 -12.83
CA LEU A 218 19.13 14.40 -11.52
C LEU A 218 20.44 14.67 -10.77
N SER A 219 21.38 13.71 -10.77
CA SER A 219 22.66 13.84 -10.07
C SER A 219 23.53 14.99 -10.58
N ARG A 220 23.38 15.38 -11.85
CA ARG A 220 24.08 16.50 -12.47
C ARG A 220 23.47 17.88 -12.18
N LYS A 221 22.37 17.95 -11.41
CA LYS A 221 21.67 19.20 -11.11
C LYS A 221 21.98 19.69 -9.72
N VAL A 222 22.05 20.99 -9.53
CA VAL A 222 22.20 21.61 -8.20
C VAL A 222 21.03 21.18 -7.34
N LYS A 223 21.32 20.56 -6.21
CA LYS A 223 20.35 20.03 -5.26
C LYS A 223 19.41 21.13 -4.79
N PHE A 224 18.12 20.85 -4.76
CA PHE A 224 17.02 21.76 -4.39
C PHE A 224 16.71 22.89 -5.39
N SER A 225 17.48 23.08 -6.46
CA SER A 225 17.14 24.05 -7.50
C SER A 225 15.80 23.69 -8.18
N ASN A 226 15.17 24.65 -8.86
CA ASN A 226 13.94 24.44 -9.61
C ASN A 226 14.10 23.33 -10.68
N ASN A 227 15.25 23.28 -11.36
CA ASN A 227 15.55 22.26 -12.36
C ASN A 227 15.73 20.88 -11.72
N TRP A 228 16.34 20.78 -10.54
CA TRP A 228 16.42 19.53 -9.77
C TRP A 228 15.03 19.05 -9.35
N GLN A 229 14.17 19.95 -8.87
CA GLN A 229 12.81 19.62 -8.47
C GLN A 229 11.95 19.15 -9.66
N LYS A 230 12.07 19.81 -10.82
CA LYS A 230 11.41 19.38 -12.06
C LYS A 230 11.85 17.98 -12.47
N GLN A 231 13.15 17.69 -12.41
CA GLN A 231 13.70 16.37 -12.72
C GLN A 231 13.26 15.30 -11.72
N LYS A 232 13.26 15.61 -10.43
CA LYS A 232 12.75 14.72 -9.37
C LYS A 232 11.28 14.36 -9.60
N ARG A 233 10.44 15.31 -10.01
CA ARG A 233 9.02 15.04 -10.36
C ARG A 233 8.90 14.06 -11.53
N LYS A 234 9.76 14.14 -12.55
CA LYS A 234 9.77 13.18 -13.66
C LYS A 234 10.05 11.75 -13.16
N ILE A 235 11.03 11.58 -12.29
CA ILE A 235 11.35 10.28 -11.67
C ILE A 235 10.17 9.77 -10.84
N GLN A 236 9.56 10.61 -10.01
CA GLN A 236 8.40 10.24 -9.21
C GLN A 236 7.22 9.80 -10.08
N ARG A 237 6.95 10.52 -11.18
CA ARG A 237 5.90 10.15 -12.15
C ARG A 237 6.18 8.81 -12.81
N LEU A 238 7.43 8.52 -13.17
CA LEU A 238 7.81 7.22 -13.74
C LEU A 238 7.59 6.09 -12.74
N HIS A 239 8.00 6.26 -11.48
CA HIS A 239 7.72 5.27 -10.42
C HIS A 239 6.22 5.05 -10.21
N SER A 240 5.43 6.12 -10.25
CA SER A 240 3.97 6.02 -10.14
C SER A 240 3.36 5.26 -11.32
N CYS A 241 3.85 5.52 -12.54
CA CYS A 241 3.43 4.80 -13.75
C CYS A 241 3.73 3.30 -13.64
N ILE A 242 4.96 2.94 -13.26
CA ILE A 242 5.38 1.54 -13.04
C ILE A 242 4.46 0.85 -12.01
N ALA A 243 4.20 1.52 -10.87
CA ALA A 243 3.34 0.98 -9.84
C ALA A 243 1.87 0.82 -10.30
N ASN A 244 1.37 1.75 -11.12
CA ASN A 244 0.01 1.69 -11.64
C ASN A 244 -0.16 0.57 -12.68
N ILE A 245 0.80 0.40 -13.61
CA ILE A 245 0.81 -0.71 -14.59
C ILE A 245 0.74 -2.05 -13.85
N ARG A 246 1.62 -2.25 -12.86
CA ARG A 246 1.64 -3.47 -12.06
C ARG A 246 0.32 -3.70 -11.33
N ARG A 247 -0.21 -2.66 -10.67
CA ARG A 247 -1.47 -2.77 -9.93
C ARG A 247 -2.65 -3.10 -10.83
N ASP A 248 -2.76 -2.45 -11.99
CA ASP A 248 -3.82 -2.72 -12.96
C ASP A 248 -3.77 -4.18 -13.44
N TYR A 249 -2.56 -4.65 -13.79
CA TYR A 249 -2.37 -6.03 -14.20
C TYR A 249 -2.76 -7.03 -13.11
N LEU A 250 -2.29 -6.81 -11.87
CA LEU A 250 -2.67 -7.64 -10.73
C LEU A 250 -4.18 -7.63 -10.49
N HIS A 251 -4.85 -6.49 -10.67
CA HIS A 251 -6.32 -6.44 -10.57
C HIS A 251 -7.01 -7.28 -11.65
N LYS A 252 -6.49 -7.32 -12.86
CA LYS A 252 -7.02 -8.15 -13.95
C LYS A 252 -6.85 -9.63 -13.61
N VAL A 253 -5.63 -10.06 -13.29
CA VAL A 253 -5.31 -11.45 -12.92
C VAL A 253 -6.15 -11.91 -11.73
N THR A 254 -6.10 -11.19 -10.61
CA THR A 254 -6.84 -11.58 -9.41
C THR A 254 -8.36 -11.54 -9.58
N THR A 255 -8.88 -10.71 -10.51
CA THR A 255 -10.31 -10.73 -10.83
C THR A 255 -10.67 -11.96 -11.62
N ALA A 256 -9.88 -12.36 -12.61
CA ALA A 256 -10.10 -13.58 -13.39
C ALA A 256 -10.09 -14.80 -12.47
N VAL A 257 -9.04 -14.98 -11.68
CA VAL A 257 -8.91 -16.10 -10.74
C VAL A 257 -10.08 -16.14 -9.74
N SER A 258 -10.41 -15.00 -9.11
CA SER A 258 -11.48 -14.92 -8.12
C SER A 258 -12.90 -15.05 -8.71
N LYS A 259 -13.09 -14.94 -10.02
CA LYS A 259 -14.38 -15.20 -10.67
C LYS A 259 -14.60 -16.68 -10.89
N ASN A 260 -13.55 -17.39 -11.24
CA ASN A 260 -13.65 -18.77 -11.73
C ASN A 260 -13.57 -19.81 -10.60
N HIS A 261 -12.98 -19.47 -9.45
CA HIS A 261 -12.71 -20.44 -8.39
C HIS A 261 -13.24 -19.96 -7.04
N ALA A 262 -13.96 -20.83 -6.33
CA ALA A 262 -14.48 -20.56 -4.98
C ALA A 262 -13.38 -20.64 -3.92
N MET A 263 -12.42 -21.55 -4.09
CA MET A 263 -11.29 -21.69 -3.18
C MET A 263 -9.97 -21.53 -3.95
N ILE A 264 -9.09 -20.69 -3.40
CA ILE A 264 -7.76 -20.44 -3.94
C ILE A 264 -6.74 -20.81 -2.87
N VAL A 265 -5.89 -21.79 -3.16
CA VAL A 265 -4.79 -22.21 -2.27
C VAL A 265 -3.51 -21.53 -2.77
N ILE A 266 -2.82 -20.80 -1.90
CA ILE A 266 -1.59 -20.09 -2.24
C ILE A 266 -0.52 -20.31 -1.16
N GLU A 267 0.76 -20.13 -1.51
CA GLU A 267 1.85 -20.16 -0.54
C GLU A 267 1.90 -18.87 0.30
N ASP A 268 2.12 -19.00 1.61
CA ASP A 268 2.38 -17.86 2.53
C ASP A 268 3.81 -17.32 2.35
N LEU A 269 4.06 -16.66 1.24
CA LEU A 269 5.38 -16.13 0.90
C LEU A 269 5.70 -14.89 1.75
N LYS A 270 6.71 -14.99 2.61
CA LYS A 270 7.23 -13.85 3.37
C LYS A 270 8.16 -12.99 2.50
N VAL A 271 7.57 -12.22 1.59
CA VAL A 271 8.27 -11.39 0.59
C VAL A 271 9.33 -10.48 1.21
N SER A 272 9.08 -9.93 2.41
CA SER A 272 10.04 -9.10 3.14
C SER A 272 11.33 -9.85 3.49
N ASN A 273 11.22 -11.14 3.87
CA ASN A 273 12.37 -11.98 4.16
C ASN A 273 13.08 -12.40 2.87
N MET A 274 12.34 -12.75 1.83
CA MET A 274 12.89 -13.12 0.52
C MET A 274 13.67 -11.98 -0.12
N SER A 275 13.27 -10.73 0.10
CA SER A 275 13.89 -9.52 -0.49
C SER A 275 14.90 -8.83 0.43
N LYS A 276 15.35 -9.46 1.51
CA LYS A 276 16.42 -8.93 2.37
C LYS A 276 17.72 -8.72 1.59
N SER A 277 18.44 -7.63 1.94
CA SER A 277 19.75 -7.36 1.38
C SER A 277 20.77 -8.44 1.81
N ALA A 278 21.66 -8.80 0.91
CA ALA A 278 22.80 -9.66 1.21
C ALA A 278 24.11 -8.87 1.41
N ALA A 279 24.02 -7.53 1.62
CA ALA A 279 25.23 -6.68 1.70
C ALA A 279 26.13 -7.02 2.90
N GLY A 280 25.60 -7.63 3.97
CA GLY A 280 26.32 -7.89 5.21
C GLY A 280 26.63 -6.61 6.00
N THR A 281 27.64 -6.68 6.86
CA THR A 281 28.21 -5.56 7.62
C THR A 281 29.61 -5.24 7.13
N VAL A 282 30.23 -4.16 7.64
CA VAL A 282 31.60 -3.81 7.32
C VAL A 282 32.57 -4.91 7.77
N SER A 283 32.31 -5.50 8.96
CA SER A 283 33.11 -6.59 9.54
C SER A 283 32.86 -7.96 8.88
N GLN A 284 31.67 -8.17 8.32
CA GLN A 284 31.28 -9.40 7.62
C GLN A 284 30.59 -9.07 6.30
N PRO A 285 31.35 -8.78 5.23
CA PRO A 285 30.79 -8.45 3.93
C PRO A 285 29.98 -9.61 3.35
N GLY A 286 28.83 -9.28 2.76
CA GLY A 286 27.96 -10.27 2.16
C GLY A 286 28.51 -10.85 0.84
N ARG A 287 28.09 -12.07 0.51
CA ARG A 287 28.45 -12.75 -0.75
C ARG A 287 27.33 -12.60 -1.79
N ASN A 288 27.70 -12.62 -3.07
CA ASN A 288 26.76 -12.58 -4.21
C ASN A 288 25.78 -11.40 -4.17
N VAL A 289 26.19 -10.25 -3.62
CA VAL A 289 25.33 -9.07 -3.37
C VAL A 289 24.65 -8.58 -4.66
N ARG A 290 25.37 -8.57 -5.80
CA ARG A 290 24.82 -8.14 -7.11
C ARG A 290 23.71 -9.08 -7.59
N ALA A 291 23.95 -10.40 -7.57
CA ALA A 291 22.98 -11.43 -7.96
C ALA A 291 21.72 -11.35 -7.08
N LYS A 292 21.91 -11.27 -5.75
CA LYS A 292 20.80 -11.12 -4.79
C LYS A 292 20.02 -9.83 -5.01
N SER A 293 20.69 -8.72 -5.29
CA SER A 293 20.04 -7.45 -5.62
C SER A 293 19.21 -7.54 -6.91
N GLY A 294 19.71 -8.27 -7.91
CA GLY A 294 18.97 -8.58 -9.15
C GLY A 294 17.69 -9.37 -8.86
N LEU A 295 17.83 -10.48 -8.12
CA LEU A 295 16.70 -11.32 -7.70
C LEU A 295 15.67 -10.54 -6.87
N ASN A 296 16.14 -9.73 -5.91
CA ASN A 296 15.24 -8.89 -5.09
C ASN A 296 14.41 -7.93 -5.96
N ARG A 297 15.01 -7.31 -6.97
CA ARG A 297 14.28 -6.46 -7.92
C ARG A 297 13.22 -7.23 -8.69
N SER A 298 13.54 -8.42 -9.16
CA SER A 298 12.59 -9.28 -9.87
C SER A 298 11.42 -9.70 -8.97
N ILE A 299 11.68 -10.15 -7.75
CA ILE A 299 10.66 -10.50 -6.74
C ILE A 299 9.73 -9.31 -6.45
N LEU A 300 10.32 -8.12 -6.18
CA LEU A 300 9.54 -6.93 -5.85
C LEU A 300 8.75 -6.38 -7.04
N ASP A 301 9.19 -6.65 -8.29
CA ASP A 301 8.45 -6.25 -9.50
C ASP A 301 7.20 -7.11 -9.72
N GLN A 302 7.12 -8.33 -9.17
CA GLN A 302 5.92 -9.17 -9.28
C GLN A 302 4.75 -8.65 -8.43
N GLY A 303 5.02 -8.15 -7.22
CA GLY A 303 4.00 -7.62 -6.32
C GLY A 303 3.13 -8.68 -5.65
N TRP A 304 3.68 -9.83 -5.29
CA TRP A 304 2.96 -10.97 -4.69
C TRP A 304 2.16 -10.61 -3.44
N TYR A 305 2.70 -9.75 -2.56
CA TYR A 305 1.96 -9.28 -1.39
C TYR A 305 0.63 -8.59 -1.80
N GLU A 306 0.67 -7.73 -2.82
CA GLU A 306 -0.53 -7.05 -3.32
C GLU A 306 -1.48 -8.01 -4.02
N MET A 307 -0.95 -9.03 -4.72
CA MET A 307 -1.74 -10.10 -5.34
C MET A 307 -2.50 -10.89 -4.27
N HIS A 308 -1.82 -11.35 -3.22
CA HIS A 308 -2.44 -12.05 -2.09
C HIS A 308 -3.55 -11.20 -1.46
N ARG A 309 -3.25 -9.97 -1.08
CA ARG A 309 -4.22 -9.03 -0.51
C ARG A 309 -5.43 -8.81 -1.41
N GLN A 310 -5.23 -8.78 -2.75
CA GLN A 310 -6.33 -8.63 -3.69
C GLN A 310 -7.19 -9.89 -3.81
N LEU A 311 -6.58 -11.07 -3.78
CA LEU A 311 -7.31 -12.34 -3.77
C LEU A 311 -8.16 -12.47 -2.50
N GLU A 312 -7.60 -12.18 -1.32
CA GLU A 312 -8.32 -12.25 -0.03
C GLU A 312 -9.62 -11.43 -0.05
N TYR A 313 -9.55 -10.12 -0.33
CA TYR A 313 -10.76 -9.30 -0.25
C TYR A 313 -11.73 -9.57 -1.41
N LYS A 314 -11.24 -9.99 -2.59
CA LYS A 314 -12.11 -10.33 -3.73
C LYS A 314 -12.86 -11.62 -3.47
N GLN A 315 -12.21 -12.61 -2.89
CA GLN A 315 -12.86 -13.85 -2.47
C GLN A 315 -13.89 -13.59 -1.38
N LEU A 316 -13.51 -12.83 -0.35
CA LEU A 316 -14.46 -12.44 0.70
C LEU A 316 -15.72 -11.75 0.10
N TRP A 317 -15.54 -10.89 -0.90
CA TRP A 317 -16.65 -10.19 -1.56
C TRP A 317 -17.51 -11.08 -2.47
N ARG A 318 -17.00 -12.23 -2.87
CA ARG A 318 -17.67 -13.21 -3.74
C ARG A 318 -18.21 -14.44 -3.00
N GLY A 319 -17.93 -14.56 -1.70
CA GLY A 319 -18.30 -15.73 -0.90
C GLY A 319 -17.35 -16.91 -1.07
N GLY A 320 -16.17 -16.67 -1.63
CA GLY A 320 -15.09 -17.67 -1.72
C GLY A 320 -14.08 -17.54 -0.60
N GLN A 321 -13.03 -18.35 -0.65
CA GLN A 321 -11.97 -18.42 0.36
C GLN A 321 -10.58 -18.41 -0.28
N VAL A 322 -9.60 -17.87 0.47
CA VAL A 322 -8.17 -18.02 0.18
C VAL A 322 -7.54 -18.77 1.33
N LEU A 323 -6.86 -19.88 1.03
CA LEU A 323 -6.10 -20.67 1.99
C LEU A 323 -4.60 -20.45 1.74
N ALA A 324 -3.92 -19.89 2.73
CA ALA A 324 -2.47 -19.74 2.69
C ALA A 324 -1.81 -20.98 3.31
N VAL A 325 -0.92 -21.65 2.58
CA VAL A 325 -0.18 -22.83 3.04
C VAL A 325 1.29 -22.49 3.28
N PRO A 326 1.94 -23.12 4.28
CA PRO A 326 3.37 -22.94 4.48
C PRO A 326 4.18 -23.35 3.24
N PRO A 327 5.13 -22.52 2.76
CA PRO A 327 5.90 -22.83 1.54
C PRO A 327 7.02 -23.86 1.76
N ALA A 328 7.22 -24.31 3.00
CA ALA A 328 8.27 -25.27 3.31
C ALA A 328 7.98 -26.63 2.68
N TYR A 329 8.95 -27.12 1.90
CA TYR A 329 8.91 -28.43 1.22
C TYR A 329 7.81 -28.64 0.18
N THR A 330 6.97 -27.68 -0.15
CA THR A 330 5.91 -27.80 -1.16
C THR A 330 6.44 -28.30 -2.50
N SER A 331 7.63 -27.84 -2.92
CA SER A 331 8.28 -28.26 -4.16
C SER A 331 9.03 -29.60 -4.09
N GLN A 332 9.12 -30.23 -2.92
CA GLN A 332 9.84 -31.49 -2.70
C GLN A 332 8.91 -32.65 -2.32
N ARG A 333 7.67 -32.32 -1.95
CA ARG A 333 6.67 -33.30 -1.51
C ARG A 333 5.91 -33.84 -2.72
N CYS A 334 5.84 -35.17 -2.80
CA CYS A 334 5.03 -35.84 -3.81
C CYS A 334 3.55 -35.63 -3.55
N ALA A 335 2.81 -35.21 -4.58
CA ALA A 335 1.37 -34.99 -4.49
C ALA A 335 0.60 -36.33 -4.35
N TYR A 336 1.16 -37.42 -4.86
CA TYR A 336 0.52 -38.75 -4.86
C TYR A 336 0.76 -39.51 -3.54
N CYS A 337 2.03 -39.72 -3.17
CA CYS A 337 2.37 -40.56 -2.01
C CYS A 337 2.81 -39.76 -0.76
N GLY A 338 2.91 -38.43 -0.82
CA GLY A 338 3.32 -37.59 0.28
C GLY A 338 4.81 -37.61 0.61
N HIS A 339 5.62 -38.48 -0.06
CA HIS A 339 7.06 -38.56 0.18
C HIS A 339 7.76 -37.22 -0.07
N THR A 340 8.59 -36.77 0.87
CA THR A 340 9.28 -35.49 0.80
C THR A 340 10.78 -35.72 0.79
N ALA A 341 11.44 -35.41 -0.34
CA ALA A 341 12.89 -35.53 -0.52
C ALA A 341 13.38 -34.46 -1.52
N LYS A 342 14.62 -34.01 -1.35
CA LYS A 342 15.26 -33.08 -2.30
C LYS A 342 15.45 -33.70 -3.67
N GLU A 343 15.72 -34.99 -3.69
CA GLU A 343 15.99 -35.83 -4.86
C GLU A 343 14.77 -35.99 -5.75
N ASN A 344 13.54 -35.76 -5.20
CA ASN A 344 12.31 -35.70 -6.00
C ASN A 344 12.39 -34.57 -7.04
N ARG A 345 13.17 -33.52 -6.80
CA ARG A 345 13.33 -32.39 -7.69
C ARG A 345 14.58 -32.50 -8.51
N LEU A 346 14.47 -33.11 -9.72
CA LEU A 346 15.59 -33.34 -10.64
C LEU A 346 16.15 -32.00 -11.18
N SER A 347 15.28 -31.00 -11.39
CA SER A 347 15.67 -29.65 -11.81
C SER A 347 14.61 -28.64 -11.34
N GLN A 348 14.80 -27.35 -11.61
CA GLN A 348 13.81 -26.31 -11.27
C GLN A 348 12.42 -26.57 -11.89
N SER A 349 12.37 -27.24 -13.03
CA SER A 349 11.15 -27.51 -13.79
C SER A 349 10.74 -28.98 -13.87
N LYS A 350 11.57 -29.92 -13.31
CA LYS A 350 11.31 -31.35 -13.39
C LYS A 350 11.24 -31.96 -12.01
N PHE A 351 10.10 -32.60 -11.73
CA PHE A 351 9.84 -33.36 -10.51
C PHE A 351 9.70 -34.84 -10.87
N ARG A 352 10.21 -35.73 -10.06
CA ARG A 352 9.95 -37.17 -10.13
C ARG A 352 10.11 -37.77 -8.72
N CYS A 353 9.03 -38.31 -8.19
CA CYS A 353 9.09 -38.95 -6.89
C CYS A 353 10.02 -40.15 -6.89
N GLN A 354 10.94 -40.23 -5.96
CA GLN A 354 11.88 -41.33 -5.83
C GLN A 354 11.22 -42.63 -5.31
N VAL A 355 10.05 -42.51 -4.68
CA VAL A 355 9.33 -43.67 -4.12
C VAL A 355 8.29 -44.21 -5.08
N CYS A 356 7.40 -43.37 -5.60
CA CYS A 356 6.28 -43.84 -6.45
C CYS A 356 6.41 -43.48 -7.93
N GLY A 357 7.49 -42.83 -8.35
CA GLY A 357 7.73 -42.49 -9.76
C GLY A 357 6.84 -41.37 -10.32
N TYR A 358 5.91 -40.81 -9.54
CA TYR A 358 5.02 -39.73 -9.96
C TYR A 358 5.84 -38.53 -10.49
N THR A 359 5.45 -37.97 -11.63
CA THR A 359 6.12 -36.87 -12.32
C THR A 359 5.19 -35.68 -12.49
#